data_e12bed9d92f4e8db9b3d139c42824b06
#
_entry.id   e12bed9d92f4e8db9b3d139c42824b06
#
_cell.length_a   1.000
_cell.length_b   1.000
_cell.length_c   1.000
_cell.angle_alpha   90.00
_cell.angle_beta   90.00
_cell.angle_gamma   90.00
#
_symmetry.space_group_name_H-M   'P 1'
#
loop_
_entity.id
_entity.type
_entity.pdbx_description
1 polymer ?
#
loop_
_entity_poly.entity_id
_entity_poly.type
_entity_poly.pdbx_seq_one_letter_code
_entity_poly.pdbx_strand_id
1 'polypeptide(L)'
;MEPWVWVVVAVFLFIVLSKTFIIVLPYQNGVKERLGKYVRNLSPGLNMIFPFIENVKKVDMRENVIDVPPQEVITQDNVTPTVDAIIYYQVTDPFRVLYNVSNFEMAAVKLAQTNLRNIVGELELDQTLTSREMINTRLREVLDEATDRWGVRVTRVEIKKIDPPHDITEAMSRQMKAERTKRAAILDAEGIKLAAILEAEGKRQAAILEAEGKAEAVRKAADAEKYRLVEVANGEAQSIELVFDSIHKGNPTNDLIAIRYLKTLEAVADGKANKVFIPYESSGILGSIAQVAELFKKDNDIQEG
;
A
#
# COMPACT_ATOMS: atom_id res chain seq x y z
N MET A 1 -11.17 -61.05 70.91
CA MET A 1 -10.74 -60.86 69.53
C MET A 1 -9.35 -60.23 69.58
N GLU A 2 -8.38 -60.78 68.90
CA GLU A 2 -7.00 -60.36 68.94
C GLU A 2 -6.87 -58.91 68.39
N PRO A 3 -6.08 -57.97 69.02
CA PRO A 3 -5.99 -56.58 68.69
C PRO A 3 -5.55 -56.34 67.24
N TRP A 4 -4.80 -57.28 66.63
CA TRP A 4 -4.36 -57.18 65.22
C TRP A 4 -5.48 -57.23 64.20
N VAL A 5 -6.64 -57.89 64.54
CA VAL A 5 -7.83 -57.94 63.67
C VAL A 5 -8.43 -56.55 63.48
N TRP A 6 -8.46 -55.74 64.53
CA TRP A 6 -8.92 -54.35 64.46
C TRP A 6 -8.02 -53.48 63.60
N VAL A 7 -6.70 -53.73 63.61
CA VAL A 7 -5.75 -53.03 62.76
C VAL A 7 -6.00 -53.39 61.28
N VAL A 8 -6.20 -54.64 60.98
CA VAL A 8 -6.52 -55.10 59.60
C VAL A 8 -7.84 -54.50 59.12
N VAL A 9 -8.88 -54.44 59.92
CA VAL A 9 -10.18 -53.88 59.60
C VAL A 9 -10.03 -52.34 59.40
N ALA A 10 -9.29 -51.65 60.22
CA ALA A 10 -9.05 -50.22 60.11
C ALA A 10 -8.30 -49.89 58.80
N VAL A 11 -7.25 -50.65 58.50
CA VAL A 11 -6.48 -50.49 57.21
C VAL A 11 -7.37 -50.78 56.03
N PHE A 12 -8.18 -51.80 56.05
CA PHE A 12 -9.13 -52.10 54.97
C PHE A 12 -10.15 -50.98 54.77
N LEU A 13 -10.73 -50.47 55.87
CA LEU A 13 -11.70 -49.38 55.84
C LEU A 13 -11.05 -48.08 55.32
N PHE A 14 -9.81 -47.82 55.67
CA PHE A 14 -9.03 -46.67 55.16
C PHE A 14 -8.79 -46.80 53.67
N ILE A 15 -8.45 -48.00 53.14
CA ILE A 15 -8.26 -48.27 51.70
C ILE A 15 -9.57 -48.08 50.96
N VAL A 16 -10.69 -48.55 51.48
CA VAL A 16 -12.01 -48.41 50.89
C VAL A 16 -12.40 -46.91 50.84
N LEU A 17 -12.24 -46.17 51.95
CA LEU A 17 -12.53 -44.75 52.00
C LEU A 17 -11.65 -43.94 51.03
N SER A 18 -10.38 -44.28 50.94
CA SER A 18 -9.45 -43.60 50.04
C SER A 18 -9.82 -43.79 48.56
N LYS A 19 -10.35 -44.95 48.19
CA LYS A 19 -10.80 -45.27 46.83
C LYS A 19 -12.23 -44.83 46.51
N THR A 20 -12.99 -44.37 47.51
CA THR A 20 -14.38 -43.90 47.34
C THR A 20 -14.44 -42.53 46.67
N PHE A 21 -13.40 -41.72 46.81
CA PHE A 21 -13.36 -40.38 46.24
C PHE A 21 -12.49 -40.35 44.98
N ILE A 22 -13.06 -39.83 43.88
CA ILE A 22 -12.36 -39.59 42.64
C ILE A 22 -12.48 -38.13 42.24
N ILE A 23 -11.35 -37.53 41.87
CA ILE A 23 -11.30 -36.18 41.38
C ILE A 23 -11.34 -36.22 39.84
N VAL A 24 -12.31 -35.54 39.25
CA VAL A 24 -12.40 -35.26 37.81
C VAL A 24 -11.92 -33.84 37.57
N LEU A 25 -10.92 -33.70 36.75
CA LEU A 25 -10.31 -32.38 36.45
C LEU A 25 -11.26 -31.51 35.59
N PRO A 26 -11.12 -30.17 35.62
CA PRO A 26 -12.04 -29.28 34.89
C PRO A 26 -12.15 -29.52 33.38
N TYR A 27 -11.09 -30.04 32.79
CA TYR A 27 -11.03 -30.37 31.35
C TYR A 27 -11.41 -31.79 31.00
N GLN A 28 -11.83 -32.61 32.03
CA GLN A 28 -12.22 -34.00 31.84
C GLN A 28 -13.68 -34.17 32.21
N ASN A 29 -14.34 -35.11 31.53
CA ASN A 29 -15.60 -35.67 31.95
C ASN A 29 -15.40 -37.14 32.34
N GLY A 30 -15.97 -37.53 33.47
CA GLY A 30 -15.94 -38.92 33.93
C GLY A 30 -17.20 -39.66 33.44
N VAL A 31 -17.02 -40.85 32.90
CA VAL A 31 -18.13 -41.76 32.58
C VAL A 31 -18.16 -42.84 33.64
N LYS A 32 -19.22 -42.84 34.47
CA LYS A 32 -19.39 -43.79 35.56
C LYS A 32 -20.08 -45.08 35.07
N GLU A 33 -19.40 -46.18 35.27
CA GLU A 33 -19.89 -47.53 35.01
C GLU A 33 -20.14 -48.29 36.33
N ARG A 34 -21.20 -49.07 36.41
CA ARG A 34 -21.46 -49.98 37.52
C ARG A 34 -21.62 -51.40 36.97
N LEU A 35 -20.73 -52.30 37.31
CA LEU A 35 -20.73 -53.69 36.83
C LEU A 35 -20.88 -53.75 35.29
N GLY A 36 -20.16 -52.88 34.56
CA GLY A 36 -20.22 -52.86 33.10
C GLY A 36 -21.40 -52.12 32.48
N LYS A 37 -22.33 -51.57 33.31
CA LYS A 37 -23.44 -50.75 32.81
C LYS A 37 -23.13 -49.29 33.01
N TYR A 38 -23.39 -48.47 31.99
CA TYR A 38 -23.37 -46.99 32.09
C TYR A 38 -24.43 -46.52 33.11
N VAL A 39 -24.02 -45.58 33.96
CA VAL A 39 -24.90 -44.99 34.99
C VAL A 39 -25.15 -43.52 34.68
N ARG A 40 -24.11 -42.73 34.61
CA ARG A 40 -24.18 -41.27 34.33
C ARG A 40 -22.80 -40.68 34.03
N ASN A 41 -22.81 -39.50 33.47
CA ASN A 41 -21.61 -38.69 33.35
C ASN A 41 -21.34 -37.96 34.68
N LEU A 42 -20.06 -37.82 35.05
CA LEU A 42 -19.60 -37.13 36.25
C LEU A 42 -19.03 -35.77 35.83
N SER A 43 -19.58 -34.74 36.45
CA SER A 43 -19.06 -33.38 36.28
C SER A 43 -17.67 -33.19 36.92
N PRO A 44 -16.89 -32.23 36.49
CA PRO A 44 -15.62 -31.85 37.13
C PRO A 44 -15.80 -31.60 38.64
N GLY A 45 -14.77 -31.97 39.41
CA GLY A 45 -14.76 -31.84 40.87
C GLY A 45 -14.64 -33.18 41.62
N LEU A 46 -14.95 -33.16 42.92
CA LEU A 46 -14.91 -34.32 43.77
C LEU A 46 -16.19 -35.14 43.58
N ASN A 47 -16.02 -36.39 43.17
CA ASN A 47 -17.14 -37.34 42.97
C ASN A 47 -16.96 -38.54 43.85
N MET A 48 -18.10 -39.10 44.32
CA MET A 48 -18.13 -40.28 45.15
C MET A 48 -18.48 -41.52 44.32
N ILE A 49 -17.69 -42.58 44.46
CA ILE A 49 -17.87 -43.83 43.77
C ILE A 49 -17.84 -45.01 44.78
N PHE A 50 -18.52 -46.11 44.46
CA PHE A 50 -18.40 -47.33 45.24
C PHE A 50 -17.22 -48.15 44.70
N PRO A 51 -16.10 -48.23 45.47
CA PRO A 51 -14.94 -48.98 45.03
C PRO A 51 -15.35 -50.47 44.80
N PHE A 52 -14.67 -51.12 43.85
CA PHE A 52 -14.89 -52.53 43.39
C PHE A 52 -16.15 -52.73 42.54
N ILE A 53 -17.22 -51.93 42.67
CA ILE A 53 -18.47 -52.07 41.93
C ILE A 53 -18.55 -51.04 40.81
N GLU A 54 -18.04 -49.86 41.07
CA GLU A 54 -18.08 -48.72 40.13
C GLU A 54 -16.71 -48.40 39.59
N ASN A 55 -16.64 -48.13 38.30
CA ASN A 55 -15.44 -47.66 37.60
C ASN A 55 -15.72 -46.36 36.92
N VAL A 56 -14.70 -45.48 36.77
CA VAL A 56 -14.83 -44.20 36.08
C VAL A 56 -13.77 -44.11 34.99
N LYS A 57 -14.25 -44.01 33.74
CA LYS A 57 -13.40 -43.70 32.57
C LYS A 57 -13.39 -42.21 32.40
N LYS A 58 -12.20 -41.60 32.37
CA LYS A 58 -12.02 -40.17 32.18
C LYS A 58 -11.77 -39.88 30.68
N VAL A 59 -12.48 -38.91 30.13
CA VAL A 59 -12.35 -38.48 28.74
C VAL A 59 -11.94 -37.01 28.74
N ASP A 60 -10.91 -36.67 27.98
CA ASP A 60 -10.47 -35.29 27.81
C ASP A 60 -11.43 -34.56 26.83
N MET A 61 -11.92 -33.40 27.25
CA MET A 61 -12.89 -32.59 26.53
C MET A 61 -12.23 -31.44 25.75
N ARG A 62 -10.90 -31.29 25.86
CA ARG A 62 -10.15 -30.28 25.13
C ARG A 62 -10.05 -30.67 23.66
N GLU A 63 -9.66 -29.67 22.86
CA GLU A 63 -9.25 -29.93 21.48
C GLU A 63 -7.96 -30.76 21.46
N ASN A 64 -7.99 -31.83 20.73
CA ASN A 64 -6.88 -32.76 20.54
C ASN A 64 -6.53 -32.85 19.06
N VAL A 65 -5.37 -33.39 18.77
CA VAL A 65 -4.80 -33.45 17.42
C VAL A 65 -4.48 -34.91 17.07
N ILE A 66 -4.85 -35.28 15.85
CA ILE A 66 -4.47 -36.57 15.25
C ILE A 66 -3.64 -36.31 14.01
N ASP A 67 -2.47 -36.91 13.91
CA ASP A 67 -1.65 -36.89 12.71
C ASP A 67 -2.09 -38.01 11.77
N VAL A 68 -2.46 -37.67 10.54
CA VAL A 68 -2.81 -38.63 9.48
C VAL A 68 -1.54 -38.96 8.73
N PRO A 69 -1.06 -40.21 8.79
CA PRO A 69 0.21 -40.57 8.16
C PRO A 69 0.18 -40.36 6.64
N PRO A 70 1.34 -40.06 6.03
CA PRO A 70 1.47 -39.86 4.60
C PRO A 70 0.90 -41.01 3.79
N GLN A 71 0.17 -40.66 2.72
CA GLN A 71 -0.45 -41.64 1.83
C GLN A 71 -0.27 -41.22 0.38
N GLU A 72 0.07 -42.15 -0.48
CA GLU A 72 0.09 -41.98 -1.92
C GLU A 72 -1.35 -41.98 -2.45
N VAL A 73 -1.68 -40.97 -3.25
CA VAL A 73 -2.97 -40.78 -3.91
C VAL A 73 -2.74 -40.52 -5.40
N ILE A 74 -3.71 -40.92 -6.23
CA ILE A 74 -3.61 -40.67 -7.68
C ILE A 74 -4.55 -39.51 -8.01
N THR A 75 -4.00 -38.45 -8.61
CA THR A 75 -4.74 -37.28 -9.08
C THR A 75 -5.43 -37.55 -10.41
N GLN A 76 -6.32 -36.64 -10.83
CA GLN A 76 -7.05 -36.75 -12.09
C GLN A 76 -6.13 -36.80 -13.32
N ASP A 77 -5.00 -36.11 -13.27
CA ASP A 77 -3.94 -36.09 -14.29
C ASP A 77 -2.92 -37.23 -14.16
N ASN A 78 -3.27 -38.29 -13.39
CA ASN A 78 -2.51 -39.52 -13.23
C ASN A 78 -1.11 -39.32 -12.60
N VAL A 79 -0.94 -38.32 -11.75
CA VAL A 79 0.24 -38.13 -10.90
C VAL A 79 -0.02 -38.75 -9.53
N THR A 80 1.04 -39.28 -8.88
CA THR A 80 0.95 -39.93 -7.56
C THR A 80 1.67 -39.09 -6.48
N PRO A 81 1.08 -37.95 -6.02
CA PRO A 81 1.63 -37.23 -4.88
C PRO A 81 1.43 -38.00 -3.57
N THR A 82 2.33 -37.79 -2.61
CA THR A 82 2.17 -38.19 -1.23
C THR A 82 1.54 -37.04 -0.45
N VAL A 83 0.43 -37.34 0.24
CA VAL A 83 -0.33 -36.32 1.00
C VAL A 83 -0.48 -36.77 2.45
N ASP A 84 -0.21 -35.86 3.39
CA ASP A 84 -0.46 -36.01 4.82
C ASP A 84 -1.33 -34.87 5.35
N ALA A 85 -2.04 -35.13 6.45
CA ALA A 85 -2.97 -34.18 7.04
C ALA A 85 -2.95 -34.24 8.56
N ILE A 86 -3.51 -33.21 9.18
CA ILE A 86 -3.71 -33.10 10.62
C ILE A 86 -5.19 -32.82 10.86
N ILE A 87 -5.77 -33.57 11.82
CA ILE A 87 -7.17 -33.43 12.24
C ILE A 87 -7.20 -32.82 13.63
N TYR A 88 -7.87 -31.71 13.81
CA TYR A 88 -8.20 -31.13 15.11
C TYR A 88 -9.62 -31.55 15.49
N TYR A 89 -9.79 -32.09 16.67
CA TYR A 89 -11.06 -32.58 17.13
C TYR A 89 -11.31 -32.31 18.61
N GLN A 90 -12.57 -32.24 18.98
CA GLN A 90 -12.99 -32.09 20.36
C GLN A 90 -14.11 -33.12 20.66
N VAL A 91 -14.00 -33.80 21.80
CA VAL A 91 -15.07 -34.67 22.25
C VAL A 91 -16.25 -33.87 22.77
N THR A 92 -17.44 -34.09 22.21
CA THR A 92 -18.68 -33.43 22.62
C THR A 92 -19.52 -34.30 23.56
N ASP A 93 -19.51 -35.62 23.34
CA ASP A 93 -20.23 -36.59 24.17
C ASP A 93 -19.28 -37.71 24.61
N PRO A 94 -18.84 -37.73 25.87
CA PRO A 94 -17.93 -38.74 26.40
C PRO A 94 -18.55 -40.14 26.42
N PHE A 95 -19.87 -40.29 26.49
CA PHE A 95 -20.53 -41.60 26.39
C PHE A 95 -20.38 -42.18 24.99
N ARG A 96 -20.68 -41.39 23.95
CA ARG A 96 -20.64 -41.90 22.56
C ARG A 96 -19.23 -42.28 22.14
N VAL A 97 -18.20 -41.49 22.52
CA VAL A 97 -16.81 -41.79 22.12
C VAL A 97 -16.27 -43.05 22.78
N LEU A 98 -16.78 -43.44 23.97
CA LEU A 98 -16.33 -44.63 24.66
C LEU A 98 -17.07 -45.91 24.24
N TYR A 99 -18.34 -45.82 23.78
CA TYR A 99 -19.19 -47.00 23.54
C TYR A 99 -19.57 -47.17 22.08
N ASN A 100 -19.58 -46.10 21.25
CA ASN A 100 -19.98 -46.25 19.86
C ASN A 100 -18.80 -46.54 18.93
N VAL A 101 -17.56 -46.28 19.37
CA VAL A 101 -16.35 -46.60 18.61
C VAL A 101 -15.29 -47.21 19.53
N SER A 102 -14.63 -48.27 19.09
CA SER A 102 -13.61 -48.93 19.91
C SER A 102 -12.31 -48.15 19.99
N ASN A 103 -11.90 -47.53 18.89
CA ASN A 103 -10.73 -46.65 18.80
C ASN A 103 -11.05 -45.54 17.82
N PHE A 104 -11.39 -44.34 18.37
CA PHE A 104 -11.77 -43.18 17.60
C PHE A 104 -10.62 -42.68 16.72
N GLU A 105 -9.40 -42.62 17.27
CA GLU A 105 -8.24 -42.08 16.55
C GLU A 105 -7.93 -42.88 15.29
N MET A 106 -7.91 -44.23 15.43
CA MET A 106 -7.69 -45.13 14.30
C MET A 106 -8.82 -45.02 13.25
N ALA A 107 -10.06 -44.96 13.71
CA ALA A 107 -11.21 -44.83 12.81
C ALA A 107 -11.20 -43.51 12.05
N ALA A 108 -10.90 -42.41 12.73
CA ALA A 108 -10.79 -41.08 12.14
C ALA A 108 -9.65 -41.00 11.10
N VAL A 109 -8.47 -41.56 11.42
CA VAL A 109 -7.35 -41.66 10.48
C VAL A 109 -7.74 -42.43 9.21
N LYS A 110 -8.36 -43.61 9.35
CA LYS A 110 -8.77 -44.40 8.18
C LYS A 110 -9.83 -43.71 7.33
N LEU A 111 -10.77 -43.04 7.99
CA LEU A 111 -11.80 -42.26 7.31
C LEU A 111 -11.19 -41.08 6.57
N ALA A 112 -10.26 -40.35 7.20
CA ALA A 112 -9.55 -39.24 6.59
C ALA A 112 -8.72 -39.70 5.37
N GLN A 113 -7.97 -40.78 5.51
CA GLN A 113 -7.18 -41.36 4.42
C GLN A 113 -8.04 -41.70 3.20
N THR A 114 -9.21 -42.32 3.42
CA THR A 114 -10.12 -42.68 2.33
C THR A 114 -10.72 -41.47 1.64
N ASN A 115 -11.20 -40.49 2.42
CA ASN A 115 -11.79 -39.27 1.85
C ASN A 115 -10.77 -38.38 1.22
N LEU A 116 -9.55 -38.26 1.78
CA LEU A 116 -8.44 -37.52 1.18
C LEU A 116 -8.11 -38.09 -0.21
N ARG A 117 -8.05 -39.43 -0.33
CA ARG A 117 -7.85 -40.06 -1.64
C ARG A 117 -8.94 -39.71 -2.64
N ASN A 118 -10.20 -39.73 -2.21
CA ASN A 118 -11.32 -39.40 -3.09
C ASN A 118 -11.26 -37.93 -3.54
N ILE A 119 -11.08 -36.98 -2.61
CA ILE A 119 -11.07 -35.56 -2.89
C ILE A 119 -9.88 -35.19 -3.80
N VAL A 120 -8.68 -35.70 -3.50
CA VAL A 120 -7.48 -35.45 -4.33
C VAL A 120 -7.58 -36.12 -5.69
N GLY A 121 -8.21 -37.30 -5.76
CA GLY A 121 -8.43 -38.02 -7.02
C GLY A 121 -9.37 -37.30 -8.00
N GLU A 122 -10.22 -36.41 -7.52
CA GLU A 122 -11.09 -35.56 -8.36
C GLU A 122 -10.37 -34.31 -8.92
N LEU A 123 -9.17 -34.00 -8.43
CA LEU A 123 -8.43 -32.79 -8.75
C LEU A 123 -7.17 -33.09 -9.57
N GLU A 124 -6.77 -32.14 -10.40
CA GLU A 124 -5.44 -32.12 -11.01
C GLU A 124 -4.37 -31.76 -9.94
N LEU A 125 -3.12 -32.13 -10.19
CA LEU A 125 -2.01 -31.83 -9.26
C LEU A 125 -1.90 -30.34 -8.96
N ASP A 126 -1.97 -29.47 -9.98
CA ASP A 126 -1.89 -28.03 -9.81
C ASP A 126 -3.04 -27.49 -8.94
N GLN A 127 -4.25 -28.00 -9.13
CA GLN A 127 -5.41 -27.65 -8.31
C GLN A 127 -5.21 -28.12 -6.87
N THR A 128 -4.68 -29.34 -6.68
CA THR A 128 -4.41 -29.90 -5.35
C THR A 128 -3.40 -29.03 -4.58
N LEU A 129 -2.38 -28.49 -5.25
CA LEU A 129 -1.38 -27.63 -4.65
C LEU A 129 -1.91 -26.22 -4.32
N THR A 130 -2.80 -25.68 -5.15
CA THR A 130 -3.32 -24.29 -5.04
C THR A 130 -4.59 -24.19 -4.21
N SER A 131 -5.45 -25.23 -4.18
CA SER A 131 -6.78 -25.19 -3.57
C SER A 131 -6.85 -25.94 -2.23
N ARG A 132 -5.79 -25.87 -1.43
CA ARG A 132 -5.71 -26.57 -0.13
C ARG A 132 -6.87 -26.25 0.80
N GLU A 133 -7.30 -25.00 0.83
CA GLU A 133 -8.42 -24.55 1.68
C GLU A 133 -9.75 -25.23 1.31
N MET A 134 -10.01 -25.41 0.03
CA MET A 134 -11.19 -26.17 -0.45
C MET A 134 -11.13 -27.63 -0.02
N ILE A 135 -9.96 -28.26 -0.15
CA ILE A 135 -9.76 -29.65 0.26
C ILE A 135 -9.94 -29.80 1.78
N ASN A 136 -9.33 -28.89 2.57
CA ASN A 136 -9.47 -28.87 4.03
C ASN A 136 -10.94 -28.73 4.45
N THR A 137 -11.70 -27.84 3.79
CA THR A 137 -13.13 -27.64 4.08
C THR A 137 -13.96 -28.86 3.75
N ARG A 138 -13.81 -29.42 2.56
CA ARG A 138 -14.54 -30.65 2.16
C ARG A 138 -14.21 -31.82 3.08
N LEU A 139 -12.92 -32.00 3.38
CA LEU A 139 -12.49 -33.10 4.26
C LEU A 139 -13.04 -32.92 5.67
N ARG A 140 -13.02 -31.69 6.21
CA ARG A 140 -13.62 -31.36 7.51
C ARG A 140 -15.12 -31.69 7.54
N GLU A 141 -15.89 -31.32 6.53
CA GLU A 141 -17.33 -31.55 6.45
C GLU A 141 -17.67 -33.05 6.47
N VAL A 142 -16.99 -33.81 5.63
CA VAL A 142 -17.21 -35.28 5.56
C VAL A 142 -16.79 -35.96 6.86
N LEU A 143 -15.68 -35.54 7.47
CA LEU A 143 -15.23 -36.11 8.74
C LEU A 143 -16.17 -35.74 9.88
N ASP A 144 -16.60 -34.49 9.99
CA ASP A 144 -17.49 -34.00 11.05
C ASP A 144 -18.84 -34.74 11.02
N GLU A 145 -19.44 -34.88 9.83
CA GLU A 145 -20.69 -35.67 9.65
C GLU A 145 -20.55 -37.13 10.12
N ALA A 146 -19.44 -37.76 9.77
CA ALA A 146 -19.20 -39.14 10.15
C ALA A 146 -18.90 -39.31 11.65
N THR A 147 -18.13 -38.37 12.25
CA THR A 147 -17.68 -38.44 13.64
C THR A 147 -18.73 -37.98 14.65
N ASP A 148 -19.75 -37.23 14.23
CA ASP A 148 -20.86 -36.82 15.11
C ASP A 148 -21.58 -37.99 15.75
N ARG A 149 -21.71 -39.12 15.04
CA ARG A 149 -22.27 -40.38 15.57
C ARG A 149 -21.46 -40.93 16.74
N TRP A 150 -20.18 -40.64 16.79
CA TRP A 150 -19.25 -41.05 17.86
C TRP A 150 -19.14 -40.00 18.97
N GLY A 151 -19.89 -38.90 18.88
CA GLY A 151 -19.86 -37.82 19.88
C GLY A 151 -18.56 -37.01 19.84
N VAL A 152 -17.96 -36.85 18.67
CA VAL A 152 -16.75 -36.07 18.43
C VAL A 152 -17.02 -35.12 17.30
N ARG A 153 -16.61 -33.85 17.51
CA ARG A 153 -16.65 -32.79 16.52
C ARG A 153 -15.27 -32.60 15.94
N VAL A 154 -15.17 -32.58 14.62
CA VAL A 154 -13.96 -32.16 13.92
C VAL A 154 -14.01 -30.68 13.74
N THR A 155 -13.14 -29.94 14.44
CA THR A 155 -13.08 -28.46 14.40
C THR A 155 -12.38 -27.99 13.16
N ARG A 156 -11.27 -28.62 12.79
CA ARG A 156 -10.45 -28.24 11.65
C ARG A 156 -9.69 -29.44 11.10
N VAL A 157 -9.43 -29.38 9.78
CA VAL A 157 -8.52 -30.31 9.10
C VAL A 157 -7.55 -29.49 8.28
N GLU A 158 -6.29 -29.85 8.32
CA GLU A 158 -5.25 -29.16 7.57
C GLU A 158 -4.36 -30.16 6.85
N ILE A 159 -4.14 -29.92 5.55
CA ILE A 159 -3.12 -30.63 4.81
C ILE A 159 -1.76 -30.09 5.24
N LYS A 160 -0.92 -30.98 5.75
CA LYS A 160 0.43 -30.65 6.23
C LYS A 160 1.40 -30.52 5.06
N LYS A 161 1.42 -31.52 4.18
CA LYS A 161 2.30 -31.58 3.03
C LYS A 161 1.62 -32.25 1.83
N ILE A 162 1.95 -31.77 0.63
CA ILE A 162 1.66 -32.44 -0.64
C ILE A 162 2.99 -32.54 -1.36
N ASP A 163 3.45 -33.75 -1.59
CA ASP A 163 4.80 -34.04 -2.12
C ASP A 163 4.66 -34.80 -3.45
N PRO A 164 4.74 -34.10 -4.60
CA PRO A 164 4.70 -34.74 -5.91
C PRO A 164 5.96 -35.58 -6.15
N PRO A 165 5.93 -36.56 -7.08
CA PRO A 165 7.12 -37.26 -7.52
C PRO A 165 8.22 -36.30 -8.02
N HIS A 166 9.47 -36.68 -7.81
CA HIS A 166 10.64 -35.80 -8.09
C HIS A 166 10.75 -35.37 -9.56
N ASP A 167 10.46 -36.27 -10.49
CA ASP A 167 10.47 -36.00 -11.94
C ASP A 167 9.44 -34.93 -12.34
N ILE A 168 8.25 -35.00 -11.76
CA ILE A 168 7.18 -34.02 -11.97
C ILE A 168 7.57 -32.68 -11.36
N THR A 169 8.09 -32.68 -10.13
CA THR A 169 8.56 -31.46 -9.45
C THR A 169 9.65 -30.75 -10.27
N GLU A 170 10.59 -31.50 -10.85
CA GLU A 170 11.63 -30.94 -11.70
C GLU A 170 11.09 -30.36 -13.01
N ALA A 171 10.14 -31.06 -13.66
CA ALA A 171 9.49 -30.57 -14.87
C ALA A 171 8.70 -29.28 -14.60
N MET A 172 7.89 -29.24 -13.55
CA MET A 172 7.14 -28.04 -13.11
C MET A 172 8.08 -26.87 -12.78
N SER A 173 9.19 -27.14 -12.08
CA SER A 173 10.20 -26.12 -11.76
C SER A 173 10.79 -25.49 -13.02
N ARG A 174 11.14 -26.32 -14.02
CA ARG A 174 11.62 -25.84 -15.32
C ARG A 174 10.57 -25.01 -16.06
N GLN A 175 9.34 -25.48 -16.10
CA GLN A 175 8.22 -24.77 -16.72
C GLN A 175 7.98 -23.42 -16.04
N MET A 176 7.87 -23.39 -14.72
CA MET A 176 7.66 -22.16 -13.96
C MET A 176 8.82 -21.17 -14.14
N LYS A 177 10.05 -21.65 -14.18
CA LYS A 177 11.22 -20.80 -14.45
C LYS A 177 11.13 -20.16 -15.83
N ALA A 178 10.79 -20.93 -16.86
CA ALA A 178 10.62 -20.43 -18.21
C ALA A 178 9.46 -19.40 -18.31
N GLU A 179 8.34 -19.67 -17.66
CA GLU A 179 7.21 -18.75 -17.64
C GLU A 179 7.53 -17.44 -16.88
N ARG A 180 8.20 -17.53 -15.73
CA ARG A 180 8.68 -16.35 -14.98
C ARG A 180 9.66 -15.52 -15.80
N THR A 181 10.59 -16.17 -16.50
CA THR A 181 11.52 -15.47 -17.39
C THR A 181 10.80 -14.78 -18.54
N LYS A 182 9.82 -15.45 -19.15
CA LYS A 182 8.96 -14.85 -20.19
C LYS A 182 8.18 -13.64 -19.66
N ARG A 183 7.54 -13.77 -18.52
CA ARG A 183 6.79 -12.67 -17.90
C ARG A 183 7.70 -11.49 -17.53
N ALA A 184 8.90 -11.77 -16.98
CA ALA A 184 9.89 -10.73 -16.69
C ALA A 184 10.30 -9.98 -17.94
N ALA A 185 10.63 -10.68 -19.04
CA ALA A 185 10.99 -10.04 -20.29
C ALA A 185 9.86 -9.19 -20.90
N ILE A 186 8.59 -9.62 -20.77
CA ILE A 186 7.43 -8.83 -21.22
C ILE A 186 7.30 -7.57 -20.36
N LEU A 187 7.36 -7.69 -19.02
CA LEU A 187 7.25 -6.54 -18.10
C LEU A 187 8.40 -5.55 -18.31
N ASP A 188 9.62 -6.03 -18.54
CA ASP A 188 10.78 -5.19 -18.84
C ASP A 188 10.57 -4.42 -20.15
N ALA A 189 10.09 -5.09 -21.19
CA ALA A 189 9.81 -4.45 -22.47
C ALA A 189 8.67 -3.42 -22.38
N GLU A 190 7.61 -3.74 -21.65
CA GLU A 190 6.50 -2.81 -21.36
C GLU A 190 6.99 -1.62 -20.53
N GLY A 191 7.84 -1.85 -19.53
CA GLY A 191 8.46 -0.81 -18.73
C GLY A 191 9.31 0.16 -19.56
N ILE A 192 10.16 -0.36 -20.45
CA ILE A 192 10.98 0.44 -21.37
C ILE A 192 10.08 1.25 -22.32
N LYS A 193 9.04 0.63 -22.88
CA LYS A 193 8.07 1.32 -23.75
C LYS A 193 7.35 2.45 -23.02
N LEU A 194 6.87 2.19 -21.80
CA LEU A 194 6.16 3.19 -21.01
C LEU A 194 7.09 4.33 -20.60
N ALA A 195 8.33 4.02 -20.20
CA ALA A 195 9.34 5.02 -19.88
C ALA A 195 9.64 5.93 -21.08
N ALA A 196 9.80 5.35 -22.28
CA ALA A 196 10.04 6.13 -23.50
C ALA A 196 8.84 7.02 -23.87
N ILE A 197 7.62 6.55 -23.70
CA ILE A 197 6.39 7.34 -23.92
C ILE A 197 6.33 8.50 -22.93
N LEU A 198 6.50 8.25 -21.64
CA LEU A 198 6.46 9.28 -20.60
C LEU A 198 7.57 10.31 -20.76
N GLU A 199 8.76 9.89 -21.17
CA GLU A 199 9.87 10.81 -21.48
C GLU A 199 9.54 11.70 -22.68
N ALA A 200 8.97 11.14 -23.75
CA ALA A 200 8.57 11.90 -24.93
C ALA A 200 7.42 12.87 -24.62
N GLU A 201 6.44 12.46 -23.83
CA GLU A 201 5.35 13.32 -23.37
C GLU A 201 5.88 14.44 -22.46
N GLY A 202 6.79 14.12 -21.53
CA GLY A 202 7.43 15.11 -20.67
C GLY A 202 8.21 16.16 -21.46
N LYS A 203 9.00 15.73 -22.46
CA LYS A 203 9.72 16.64 -23.36
C LYS A 203 8.76 17.52 -24.18
N ARG A 204 7.69 16.94 -24.70
CA ARG A 204 6.65 17.67 -25.44
C ARG A 204 5.98 18.72 -24.54
N GLN A 205 5.57 18.32 -23.34
CA GLN A 205 4.93 19.23 -22.40
C GLN A 205 5.86 20.35 -21.94
N ALA A 206 7.12 20.03 -21.67
CA ALA A 206 8.13 21.03 -21.33
C ALA A 206 8.33 22.05 -22.47
N ALA A 207 8.41 21.61 -23.71
CA ALA A 207 8.54 22.49 -24.88
C ALA A 207 7.32 23.39 -25.08
N ILE A 208 6.11 22.86 -24.86
CA ILE A 208 4.86 23.66 -24.92
C ILE A 208 4.87 24.72 -23.84
N LEU A 209 5.12 24.37 -22.58
CA LEU A 209 5.16 25.31 -21.46
C LEU A 209 6.25 26.37 -21.62
N GLU A 210 7.41 26.00 -22.16
CA GLU A 210 8.47 26.94 -22.46
C GLU A 210 8.06 27.96 -23.57
N ALA A 211 7.42 27.45 -24.64
CA ALA A 211 6.93 28.33 -25.71
C ALA A 211 5.80 29.25 -25.22
N GLU A 212 4.86 28.76 -24.45
CA GLU A 212 3.78 29.53 -23.81
C GLU A 212 4.37 30.61 -22.87
N GLY A 213 5.33 30.22 -22.01
CA GLY A 213 6.03 31.15 -21.11
C GLY A 213 6.76 32.25 -21.85
N LYS A 214 7.45 31.92 -22.93
CA LYS A 214 8.12 32.93 -23.80
C LYS A 214 7.09 33.85 -24.47
N ALA A 215 6.00 33.31 -25.01
CA ALA A 215 4.94 34.12 -25.63
C ALA A 215 4.27 35.07 -24.62
N GLU A 216 3.99 34.58 -23.42
CA GLU A 216 3.44 35.41 -22.34
C GLU A 216 4.41 36.48 -21.86
N ALA A 217 5.71 36.17 -21.74
CA ALA A 217 6.73 37.13 -21.38
C ALA A 217 6.83 38.25 -22.42
N VAL A 218 6.84 37.93 -23.73
CA VAL A 218 6.83 38.90 -24.81
C VAL A 218 5.56 39.75 -24.77
N ARG A 219 4.40 39.15 -24.56
CA ARG A 219 3.13 39.87 -24.45
C ARG A 219 3.14 40.84 -23.28
N LYS A 220 3.56 40.40 -22.09
CA LYS A 220 3.66 41.24 -20.90
C LYS A 220 4.68 42.40 -21.11
N ALA A 221 5.80 42.11 -21.78
CA ALA A 221 6.77 43.16 -22.11
C ALA A 221 6.20 44.20 -23.08
N ALA A 222 5.47 43.77 -24.12
CA ALA A 222 4.81 44.67 -25.06
C ALA A 222 3.69 45.51 -24.39
N ASP A 223 2.89 44.89 -23.51
CA ASP A 223 1.86 45.59 -22.74
C ASP A 223 2.47 46.64 -21.78
N ALA A 224 3.56 46.28 -21.10
CA ALA A 224 4.28 47.22 -20.24
C ALA A 224 4.88 48.39 -21.02
N GLU A 225 5.45 48.11 -22.19
CA GLU A 225 5.99 49.18 -23.05
C GLU A 225 4.89 50.08 -23.62
N LYS A 226 3.77 49.52 -24.04
CA LYS A 226 2.58 50.27 -24.43
C LYS A 226 2.09 51.16 -23.29
N TYR A 227 1.98 50.64 -22.09
CA TYR A 227 1.58 51.41 -20.92
C TYR A 227 2.57 52.56 -20.64
N ARG A 228 3.87 52.26 -20.68
CA ARG A 228 4.94 53.28 -20.52
C ARG A 228 4.81 54.42 -21.55
N LEU A 229 4.62 54.06 -22.82
CA LEU A 229 4.48 55.07 -23.90
C LEU A 229 3.21 55.91 -23.71
N VAL A 230 2.10 55.32 -23.33
CA VAL A 230 0.84 56.04 -23.07
C VAL A 230 1.00 56.97 -21.87
N GLU A 231 1.62 56.50 -20.77
CA GLU A 231 1.84 57.34 -19.59
C GLU A 231 2.80 58.50 -19.86
N VAL A 232 3.86 58.27 -20.63
CA VAL A 232 4.80 59.34 -21.05
C VAL A 232 4.07 60.36 -21.94
N ALA A 233 3.29 59.88 -22.92
CA ALA A 233 2.55 60.80 -23.81
C ALA A 233 1.48 61.62 -23.04
N ASN A 234 0.79 60.98 -22.08
CA ASN A 234 -0.16 61.69 -21.20
C ASN A 234 0.55 62.71 -20.31
N GLY A 235 1.71 62.34 -19.73
CA GLY A 235 2.52 63.26 -18.94
C GLY A 235 3.03 64.42 -19.75
N GLU A 236 3.48 64.23 -20.99
CA GLU A 236 3.90 65.31 -21.91
C GLU A 236 2.69 66.18 -22.28
N ALA A 237 1.54 65.59 -22.62
CA ALA A 237 0.35 66.40 -22.93
C ALA A 237 -0.09 67.26 -21.73
N GLN A 238 -0.12 66.74 -20.54
CA GLN A 238 -0.43 67.50 -19.30
C GLN A 238 0.62 68.59 -19.03
N SER A 239 1.90 68.27 -19.24
CA SER A 239 2.97 69.25 -19.10
C SER A 239 2.80 70.40 -20.07
N ILE A 240 2.49 70.12 -21.34
CA ILE A 240 2.21 71.15 -22.36
C ILE A 240 0.97 71.98 -21.96
N GLU A 241 -0.12 71.32 -21.55
CA GLU A 241 -1.34 72.02 -21.11
C GLU A 241 -1.08 72.97 -19.93
N LEU A 242 -0.35 72.47 -18.90
CA LEU A 242 0.03 73.25 -17.73
C LEU A 242 0.94 74.46 -18.13
N VAL A 243 1.86 74.27 -19.08
CA VAL A 243 2.71 75.34 -19.58
C VAL A 243 1.89 76.35 -20.36
N PHE A 244 0.97 75.92 -21.25
CA PHE A 244 0.08 76.83 -21.98
C PHE A 244 -0.84 77.59 -21.04
N ASP A 245 -1.47 76.93 -20.06
CA ASP A 245 -2.30 77.60 -19.06
C ASP A 245 -1.55 78.62 -18.22
N SER A 246 -0.32 78.30 -17.85
CA SER A 246 0.57 79.18 -17.10
C SER A 246 0.95 80.39 -17.91
N ILE A 247 1.23 80.23 -19.22
CA ILE A 247 1.52 81.29 -20.15
C ILE A 247 0.31 82.21 -20.36
N HIS A 248 -0.91 81.63 -20.52
CA HIS A 248 -2.13 82.41 -20.69
C HIS A 248 -2.52 83.21 -19.43
N LYS A 249 -2.34 82.61 -18.25
CA LYS A 249 -2.64 83.25 -16.94
C LYS A 249 -1.57 84.30 -16.56
N GLY A 250 -0.34 84.14 -17.04
CA GLY A 250 0.79 85.03 -16.67
C GLY A 250 1.01 86.28 -17.52
N ASN A 251 0.20 86.46 -18.55
CA ASN A 251 0.28 87.59 -19.47
C ASN A 251 1.75 87.90 -19.91
N PRO A 252 2.34 87.09 -20.78
CA PRO A 252 3.80 87.06 -21.00
C PRO A 252 4.30 88.35 -21.63
N THR A 253 5.23 88.99 -20.95
CA THR A 253 6.03 90.12 -21.52
C THR A 253 7.03 89.59 -22.54
N ASN A 254 7.38 90.41 -23.52
CA ASN A 254 8.36 90.04 -24.55
C ASN A 254 9.71 89.52 -24.00
N ASP A 255 10.08 89.97 -22.79
CA ASP A 255 11.28 89.54 -22.11
C ASP A 255 11.24 88.04 -21.67
N LEU A 256 10.07 87.53 -21.27
CA LEU A 256 9.91 86.12 -20.88
C LEU A 256 10.00 85.24 -22.12
N ILE A 257 9.48 85.63 -23.24
CA ILE A 257 9.58 84.92 -24.52
C ILE A 257 11.07 84.89 -24.98
N ALA A 258 11.82 85.98 -24.82
CA ALA A 258 13.22 86.01 -25.15
C ALA A 258 14.07 85.08 -24.26
N ILE A 259 13.82 85.02 -22.94
CA ILE A 259 14.51 84.10 -22.01
C ILE A 259 14.24 82.63 -22.38
N ARG A 260 13.00 82.27 -22.71
CA ARG A 260 12.64 80.91 -23.08
C ARG A 260 13.21 80.50 -24.44
N TYR A 261 13.31 81.49 -25.40
CA TYR A 261 13.98 81.28 -26.67
C TYR A 261 15.47 81.02 -26.48
N LEU A 262 16.17 81.80 -25.62
CA LEU A 262 17.57 81.55 -25.26
C LEU A 262 17.78 80.16 -24.60
N LYS A 263 16.86 79.72 -23.71
CA LYS A 263 16.95 78.44 -23.07
C LYS A 263 16.72 77.26 -24.04
N THR A 264 15.90 77.50 -25.08
CA THR A 264 15.69 76.50 -26.14
C THR A 264 16.91 76.41 -27.07
N LEU A 265 17.55 77.55 -27.35
CA LEU A 265 18.81 77.63 -28.11
C LEU A 265 19.98 76.97 -27.35
N GLU A 266 20.03 77.08 -26.01
CA GLU A 266 21.00 76.38 -25.16
C GLU A 266 20.82 74.89 -25.26
N ALA A 267 19.58 74.40 -25.18
CA ALA A 267 19.25 72.95 -25.31
C ALA A 267 19.54 72.42 -26.73
N VAL A 268 19.40 73.25 -27.76
CA VAL A 268 19.78 72.91 -29.14
C VAL A 268 21.29 72.87 -29.33
N ALA A 269 22.00 73.78 -28.66
CA ALA A 269 23.48 73.87 -28.73
C ALA A 269 24.15 72.69 -27.99
N ASP A 270 23.51 72.13 -26.91
CA ASP A 270 24.02 71.02 -26.15
C ASP A 270 23.65 69.65 -26.81
N GLY A 271 22.89 69.71 -27.91
CA GLY A 271 22.51 68.50 -28.70
C GLY A 271 23.67 68.03 -29.57
N LYS A 272 23.87 66.74 -29.72
CA LYS A 272 24.89 66.01 -30.51
C LYS A 272 24.86 66.32 -32.05
N ALA A 273 24.00 67.23 -32.54
CA ALA A 273 23.81 67.48 -33.94
C ALA A 273 24.53 68.83 -34.36
N ASN A 274 25.62 68.71 -35.09
CA ASN A 274 26.48 69.79 -35.49
C ASN A 274 25.97 70.73 -36.62
N LYS A 275 24.71 70.72 -37.00
CA LYS A 275 24.16 71.63 -38.05
C LYS A 275 22.77 72.09 -37.65
N VAL A 276 22.66 73.39 -37.39
CA VAL A 276 21.41 74.10 -37.16
C VAL A 276 21.12 75.01 -38.36
N PHE A 277 20.01 74.78 -39.05
CA PHE A 277 19.55 75.65 -40.12
C PHE A 277 18.64 76.77 -39.53
N ILE A 278 19.06 77.99 -39.55
CA ILE A 278 18.25 79.10 -39.08
C ILE A 278 17.71 79.88 -40.31
N PRO A 279 16.38 80.11 -40.41
CA PRO A 279 15.82 80.87 -41.51
C PRO A 279 16.36 82.31 -41.57
N TYR A 280 16.65 82.83 -42.74
CA TYR A 280 17.28 84.11 -43.01
C TYR A 280 16.49 85.36 -42.55
N GLU A 281 15.22 85.19 -42.27
CA GLU A 281 14.36 86.37 -41.91
C GLU A 281 14.54 86.81 -40.44
N SER A 282 15.34 86.16 -39.65
CA SER A 282 15.67 86.60 -38.27
C SER A 282 16.98 87.36 -38.11
N SER A 283 17.48 87.96 -39.19
CA SER A 283 18.81 88.57 -39.27
C SER A 283 19.04 89.80 -38.38
N GLY A 284 18.01 90.36 -37.72
CA GLY A 284 18.21 91.53 -36.81
C GLY A 284 18.81 91.18 -35.43
N ILE A 285 18.69 89.91 -34.99
CA ILE A 285 19.19 89.45 -33.67
C ILE A 285 20.45 88.55 -33.82
N LEU A 286 20.69 87.97 -34.98
CA LEU A 286 21.79 87.03 -35.24
C LEU A 286 23.15 87.71 -35.49
N GLY A 287 23.18 88.97 -35.84
CA GLY A 287 24.44 89.72 -36.05
C GLY A 287 25.29 89.87 -34.77
N SER A 288 24.64 89.96 -33.62
CA SER A 288 25.32 89.99 -32.31
C SER A 288 25.76 88.61 -31.78
N ILE A 289 25.08 87.55 -32.21
CA ILE A 289 25.43 86.18 -31.78
C ILE A 289 26.59 85.60 -32.59
N ALA A 290 26.74 85.97 -33.88
CA ALA A 290 27.85 85.54 -34.71
C ALA A 290 29.22 86.04 -34.18
N GLN A 291 29.25 87.25 -33.60
CA GLN A 291 30.48 87.82 -33.01
C GLN A 291 30.89 87.12 -31.71
N VAL A 292 29.90 86.60 -30.91
CA VAL A 292 30.17 85.84 -29.69
C VAL A 292 30.61 84.42 -30.02
N ALA A 293 30.09 83.73 -31.06
CA ALA A 293 30.50 82.42 -31.50
C ALA A 293 31.95 82.37 -32.03
N GLU A 294 32.47 83.53 -32.59
CA GLU A 294 33.83 83.59 -33.07
C GLU A 294 34.84 83.72 -31.92
N LEU A 295 34.43 84.28 -30.80
CA LEU A 295 35.27 84.36 -29.58
C LEU A 295 35.49 83.03 -28.96
N PHE A 296 34.51 82.11 -29.00
CA PHE A 296 34.63 80.72 -28.46
C PHE A 296 35.37 79.76 -29.41
N LYS A 297 35.56 80.13 -30.67
CA LYS A 297 36.29 79.31 -31.63
C LYS A 297 37.81 79.44 -31.48
N LYS A 298 38.28 80.51 -30.81
CA LYS A 298 39.72 80.87 -30.69
C LYS A 298 40.39 80.17 -29.51
N ASP A 299 39.61 79.55 -28.59
CA ASP A 299 40.19 78.88 -27.41
C ASP A 299 40.43 77.36 -27.59
N ASN A 300 39.92 76.72 -28.68
CA ASN A 300 40.09 75.29 -28.90
C ASN A 300 41.33 74.88 -29.73
N ASP A 301 42.09 75.89 -30.29
CA ASP A 301 43.31 75.63 -31.10
C ASP A 301 44.62 75.63 -30.26
N ILE A 302 44.52 75.59 -28.91
CA ILE A 302 45.74 75.64 -28.03
C ILE A 302 45.91 74.30 -27.24
N GLN A 303 45.12 73.25 -27.53
CA GLN A 303 45.33 71.94 -26.87
C GLN A 303 45.51 70.81 -27.85
N GLU A 304 46.19 70.92 -28.95
CA GLU A 304 46.84 69.81 -29.63
C GLU A 304 48.23 70.33 -30.14
N GLY A 305 49.21 70.19 -29.25
CA GLY A 305 50.62 70.31 -29.47
C GLY A 305 51.37 69.45 -28.50
#